data_821899e4f181b7a3dc417ec1d77c1e9a
#
_entry.id   821899e4f181b7a3dc417ec1d77c1e9a
#
_cell.length_a   1.000
_cell.length_b   1.000
_cell.length_c   1.000
_cell.angle_alpha   90.00
_cell.angle_beta   90.00
_cell.angle_gamma   90.00
#
_symmetry.space_group_name_H-M   'P 1'
#
loop_
_entity.id
_entity.type
_entity.pdbx_description
1 polymer ?
#
loop_
_entity_poly.entity_id
_entity_poly.type
_entity_poly.pdbx_seq_one_letter_code
_entity_poly.pdbx_strand_id
1 'polypeptide(L)'
;MAGHLGLLGFPVRLWARDPRALDGVAEAGGVTVDGVIEGFGRVETCSSLMAALDGADTVLVVVPASAHGDVARRCAPYLRDGQKVILMPGRTAGAIEFTHALRREGCAADVLVGEAQTFLYASRKTGPAAARIHGIKRQVLAAALPARRTHELLTGIKPAFPQFMPARWVWKTSLDNIGAIFHPTVVL
;
A
#
# COMPACT_ATOMS: atom_id res chain seq x y z
N MET A 1 6.60 -0.06 6.12
CA MET A 1 5.19 -0.41 6.38
C MET A 1 5.05 -1.87 6.79
N ALA A 2 5.51 -2.84 6.01
CA ALA A 2 5.40 -4.26 6.36
C ALA A 2 5.94 -4.58 7.76
N GLY A 3 7.17 -4.14 8.09
CA GLY A 3 7.75 -4.35 9.43
C GLY A 3 6.93 -3.73 10.56
N HIS A 4 6.33 -2.55 10.35
CA HIS A 4 5.46 -1.94 11.36
C HIS A 4 4.15 -2.72 11.56
N LEU A 5 3.54 -3.22 10.49
CA LEU A 5 2.36 -4.09 10.59
C LEU A 5 2.68 -5.39 11.33
N GLY A 6 3.81 -6.03 11.01
CA GLY A 6 4.26 -7.23 11.71
C GLY A 6 4.57 -6.97 13.20
N LEU A 7 5.13 -5.79 13.53
CA LEU A 7 5.36 -5.37 14.92
C LEU A 7 4.04 -5.16 15.68
N LEU A 8 3.00 -4.68 15.01
CA LEU A 8 1.64 -4.56 15.57
C LEU A 8 0.90 -5.91 15.67
N GLY A 9 1.53 -7.02 15.25
CA GLY A 9 0.96 -8.36 15.36
C GLY A 9 0.04 -8.76 14.20
N PHE A 10 -0.05 -7.97 13.14
CA PHE A 10 -0.81 -8.35 11.95
C PHE A 10 -0.04 -9.41 11.14
N PRO A 11 -0.73 -10.43 10.58
CA PRO A 11 -0.14 -11.34 9.61
C PRO A 11 0.17 -10.57 8.32
N VAL A 12 1.45 -10.52 7.96
CA VAL A 12 1.91 -9.75 6.79
C VAL A 12 2.58 -10.67 5.81
N ARG A 13 2.06 -10.70 4.58
CA ARG A 13 2.70 -11.30 3.43
C ARG A 13 3.24 -10.23 2.50
N LEU A 14 4.49 -10.37 2.09
CA LEU A 14 5.20 -9.40 1.27
C LEU A 14 5.64 -10.05 -0.05
N TRP A 15 5.26 -9.40 -1.13
CA TRP A 15 5.71 -9.77 -2.46
C TRP A 15 6.38 -8.57 -3.16
N ALA A 16 7.37 -8.85 -3.97
CA ALA A 16 8.01 -7.87 -4.84
C ALA A 16 8.20 -8.44 -6.26
N ARG A 17 8.17 -7.56 -7.26
CA ARG A 17 8.39 -7.95 -8.66
C ARG A 17 9.76 -8.59 -8.90
N ASP A 18 10.81 -8.07 -8.27
CA ASP A 18 12.12 -8.71 -8.20
C ASP A 18 12.23 -9.45 -6.86
N PRO A 19 12.20 -10.79 -6.85
CA PRO A 19 12.28 -11.58 -5.62
C PRO A 19 13.54 -11.28 -4.79
N ARG A 20 14.67 -11.01 -5.46
CA ARG A 20 15.96 -10.71 -4.78
C ARG A 20 15.88 -9.48 -3.87
N ALA A 21 14.94 -8.57 -4.14
CA ALA A 21 14.69 -7.43 -3.25
C ALA A 21 14.23 -7.83 -1.85
N LEU A 22 13.78 -9.08 -1.68
CA LEU A 22 13.24 -9.63 -0.45
C LEU A 22 14.18 -10.64 0.25
N ASP A 23 15.32 -11.01 -0.34
CA ASP A 23 16.21 -12.03 0.19
C ASP A 23 16.57 -11.78 1.66
N GLY A 24 17.00 -10.57 2.00
CA GLY A 24 17.33 -10.23 3.39
C GLY A 24 16.14 -10.28 4.34
N VAL A 25 14.90 -9.97 3.85
CA VAL A 25 13.69 -10.10 4.67
C VAL A 25 13.32 -11.56 4.87
N ALA A 26 13.52 -12.41 3.85
CA ALA A 26 13.29 -13.85 3.92
C ALA A 26 14.25 -14.50 4.92
N GLU A 27 15.54 -14.18 4.83
CA GLU A 27 16.58 -14.68 5.77
C GLU A 27 16.32 -14.27 7.22
N ALA A 28 15.90 -13.01 7.44
CA ALA A 28 15.60 -12.50 8.78
C ALA A 28 14.23 -12.95 9.32
N GLY A 29 13.33 -13.42 8.47
CA GLY A 29 11.93 -13.71 8.83
C GLY A 29 11.11 -12.47 9.16
N GLY A 30 11.56 -11.27 8.75
CA GLY A 30 10.89 -10.01 9.04
C GLY A 30 11.74 -8.78 8.79
N VAL A 31 11.33 -7.66 9.37
CA VAL A 31 11.96 -6.34 9.19
C VAL A 31 12.23 -5.70 10.55
N THR A 32 13.49 -5.34 10.80
CA THR A 32 13.86 -4.47 11.91
C THR A 32 13.46 -3.03 11.59
N VAL A 33 12.75 -2.40 12.49
CA VAL A 33 12.33 -1.00 12.40
C VAL A 33 12.98 -0.22 13.51
N ASP A 34 13.55 0.94 13.18
CA ASP A 34 14.12 1.88 14.14
C ASP A 34 13.61 3.32 13.92
N GLY A 35 13.90 4.23 14.84
CA GLY A 35 13.54 5.64 14.79
C GLY A 35 12.38 5.97 15.73
N VAL A 36 11.28 6.54 15.21
CA VAL A 36 10.12 6.90 16.06
C VAL A 36 9.29 5.68 16.50
N ILE A 37 9.58 4.52 15.92
CA ILE A 37 9.09 3.21 16.33
C ILE A 37 10.29 2.27 16.26
N GLU A 38 10.43 1.40 17.25
CA GLU A 38 11.52 0.44 17.34
C GLU A 38 10.99 -0.97 17.55
N GLY A 39 11.61 -1.94 16.90
CA GLY A 39 11.33 -3.35 17.10
C GLY A 39 11.50 -4.20 15.84
N PHE A 40 11.15 -5.48 15.97
CA PHE A 40 11.20 -6.45 14.89
C PHE A 40 9.77 -6.88 14.50
N GLY A 41 9.38 -6.60 13.28
CA GLY A 41 8.09 -7.04 12.73
C GLY A 41 8.24 -8.29 11.88
N ARG A 42 7.56 -9.37 12.26
CA ARG A 42 7.52 -10.60 11.46
C ARG A 42 6.83 -10.35 10.12
N VAL A 43 7.42 -10.82 9.04
CA VAL A 43 6.91 -10.66 7.68
C VAL A 43 7.22 -11.93 6.90
N GLU A 44 6.20 -12.55 6.34
CA GLU A 44 6.34 -13.68 5.43
C GLU A 44 6.60 -13.15 4.01
N THR A 45 7.66 -13.60 3.37
CA THR A 45 7.93 -13.29 1.97
C THR A 45 7.30 -14.33 1.06
N CYS A 46 6.64 -13.89 -0.01
CA CYS A 46 5.97 -14.76 -0.97
C CYS A 46 6.73 -14.76 -2.30
N SER A 47 7.00 -15.94 -2.84
CA SER A 47 7.63 -16.13 -4.16
C SER A 47 6.68 -15.82 -5.32
N SER A 48 5.36 -15.89 -5.09
CA SER A 48 4.34 -15.58 -6.09
C SER A 48 3.32 -14.58 -5.56
N LEU A 49 2.76 -13.81 -6.49
CA LEU A 49 1.68 -12.87 -6.19
C LEU A 49 0.40 -13.61 -5.76
N MET A 50 0.15 -14.79 -6.34
CA MET A 50 -0.96 -15.67 -5.95
C MET A 50 -0.90 -16.00 -4.46
N ALA A 51 0.27 -16.46 -3.98
CA ALA A 51 0.45 -16.79 -2.56
C ALA A 51 0.30 -15.56 -1.65
N ALA A 52 0.75 -14.39 -2.11
CA ALA A 52 0.62 -13.15 -1.34
C ALA A 52 -0.84 -12.69 -1.20
N LEU A 53 -1.67 -12.93 -2.21
CA LEU A 53 -3.06 -12.48 -2.26
C LEU A 53 -4.06 -13.49 -1.67
N ASP A 54 -3.67 -14.78 -1.59
CA ASP A 54 -4.57 -15.83 -1.11
C ASP A 54 -4.99 -15.59 0.35
N GLY A 55 -6.30 -15.46 0.60
CA GLY A 55 -6.86 -15.18 1.92
C GLY A 55 -6.49 -13.81 2.52
N ALA A 56 -5.94 -12.88 1.74
CA ALA A 56 -5.68 -11.52 2.20
C ALA A 56 -6.97 -10.68 2.14
N ASP A 57 -7.38 -10.08 3.25
CA ASP A 57 -8.53 -9.16 3.28
C ASP A 57 -8.16 -7.79 2.71
N THR A 58 -6.92 -7.36 2.94
CA THR A 58 -6.44 -6.03 2.54
C THR A 58 -5.09 -6.11 1.87
N VAL A 59 -5.00 -5.54 0.68
CA VAL A 59 -3.81 -5.47 -0.16
C VAL A 59 -3.29 -4.04 -0.17
N LEU A 60 -2.07 -3.83 0.31
CA LEU A 60 -1.42 -2.52 0.32
C LEU A 60 -0.44 -2.44 -0.86
N VAL A 61 -0.74 -1.60 -1.83
CA VAL A 61 0.11 -1.39 -3.02
C VAL A 61 1.04 -0.21 -2.74
N VAL A 62 2.29 -0.52 -2.41
CA VAL A 62 3.31 0.47 -2.01
C VAL A 62 4.40 0.53 -3.08
N VAL A 63 4.05 1.11 -4.22
CA VAL A 63 4.95 1.23 -5.39
C VAL A 63 4.84 2.63 -5.99
N PRO A 64 5.79 3.06 -6.84
CA PRO A 64 5.65 4.28 -7.63
C PRO A 64 4.39 4.25 -8.50
N ALA A 65 3.79 5.41 -8.75
CA ALA A 65 2.56 5.52 -9.55
C ALA A 65 2.67 4.88 -10.93
N SER A 66 3.83 5.00 -11.58
CA SER A 66 4.10 4.37 -12.89
C SER A 66 4.00 2.84 -12.90
N ALA A 67 3.97 2.21 -11.74
CA ALA A 67 3.84 0.76 -11.61
C ALA A 67 2.40 0.30 -11.27
N HIS A 68 1.46 1.21 -11.01
CA HIS A 68 0.10 0.86 -10.59
C HIS A 68 -0.60 -0.02 -11.63
N GLY A 69 -0.56 0.35 -12.91
CA GLY A 69 -1.17 -0.44 -13.98
C GLY A 69 -0.54 -1.83 -14.15
N ASP A 70 0.79 -1.94 -14.01
CA ASP A 70 1.48 -3.25 -14.06
C ASP A 70 1.07 -4.15 -12.88
N VAL A 71 1.04 -3.60 -11.67
CA VAL A 71 0.61 -4.33 -10.47
C VAL A 71 -0.85 -4.76 -10.61
N ALA A 72 -1.74 -3.89 -11.09
CA ALA A 72 -3.15 -4.22 -11.31
C ALA A 72 -3.30 -5.40 -12.27
N ARG A 73 -2.63 -5.37 -13.43
CA ARG A 73 -2.66 -6.47 -14.41
C ARG A 73 -2.22 -7.80 -13.79
N ARG A 74 -1.15 -7.78 -13.01
CA ARG A 74 -0.62 -8.98 -12.35
C ARG A 74 -1.54 -9.51 -11.25
N CYS A 75 -2.25 -8.61 -10.53
CA CYS A 75 -3.18 -8.99 -9.47
C CYS A 75 -4.50 -9.55 -10.02
N ALA A 76 -4.95 -9.08 -11.19
CA ALA A 76 -6.27 -9.34 -11.75
C ALA A 76 -6.71 -10.83 -11.72
N PRO A 77 -5.85 -11.82 -12.06
CA PRO A 77 -6.25 -13.23 -12.06
C PRO A 77 -6.45 -13.83 -10.65
N TYR A 78 -5.93 -13.17 -9.61
CA TYR A 78 -5.86 -13.74 -8.26
C TYR A 78 -6.72 -13.01 -7.23
N LEU A 79 -7.21 -11.81 -7.57
CA LEU A 79 -8.09 -11.05 -6.68
C LEU A 79 -9.47 -11.73 -6.55
N ARG A 80 -10.06 -11.62 -5.36
CA ARG A 80 -11.33 -12.24 -4.99
C ARG A 80 -12.31 -11.20 -4.45
N ASP A 81 -13.59 -11.56 -4.46
CA ASP A 81 -14.66 -10.73 -3.91
C ASP A 81 -14.38 -10.33 -2.46
N GLY A 82 -14.69 -9.08 -2.15
CA GLY A 82 -14.54 -8.50 -0.83
C GLY A 82 -13.14 -8.02 -0.46
N GLN A 83 -12.12 -8.32 -1.26
CA GLN A 83 -10.77 -7.79 -1.01
C GLN A 83 -10.71 -6.28 -1.19
N LYS A 84 -9.93 -5.63 -0.33
CA LYS A 84 -9.66 -4.20 -0.37
C LYS A 84 -8.26 -3.96 -0.88
N VAL A 85 -8.12 -3.15 -1.91
CA VAL A 85 -6.81 -2.72 -2.46
C VAL A 85 -6.62 -1.24 -2.17
N ILE A 86 -5.55 -0.89 -1.47
CA ILE A 86 -5.25 0.48 -1.08
C ILE A 86 -3.90 0.90 -1.66
N LEU A 87 -3.93 1.86 -2.58
CA LEU A 87 -2.70 2.43 -3.16
C LEU A 87 -2.07 3.41 -2.19
N MET A 88 -0.78 3.24 -1.89
CA MET A 88 -0.06 4.04 -0.91
C MET A 88 1.26 4.60 -1.45
N PRO A 89 1.20 5.81 -2.03
CA PRO A 89 0.05 6.65 -2.34
C PRO A 89 -0.56 6.34 -3.70
N GLY A 90 -1.81 6.79 -3.93
CA GLY A 90 -2.48 6.69 -5.23
C GLY A 90 -1.92 7.68 -6.26
N ARG A 91 -1.39 8.82 -5.82
CA ARG A 91 -0.97 9.91 -6.72
C ARG A 91 -2.14 10.39 -7.57
N THR A 92 -1.87 10.89 -8.78
CA THR A 92 -2.93 11.43 -9.65
C THR A 92 -3.72 10.29 -10.31
N ALA A 93 -5.00 10.16 -9.96
CA ALA A 93 -5.94 9.18 -10.52
C ALA A 93 -5.55 7.69 -10.37
N GLY A 94 -4.70 7.35 -9.39
CA GLY A 94 -4.18 5.98 -9.24
C GLY A 94 -5.27 4.93 -9.03
N ALA A 95 -6.26 5.20 -8.18
CA ALA A 95 -7.36 4.26 -7.97
C ALA A 95 -8.22 4.07 -9.22
N ILE A 96 -8.35 5.10 -10.06
CA ILE A 96 -9.08 5.04 -11.34
C ILE A 96 -8.29 4.18 -12.33
N GLU A 97 -6.99 4.45 -12.48
CA GLU A 97 -6.09 3.68 -13.35
C GLU A 97 -6.06 2.21 -12.94
N PHE A 98 -5.87 1.93 -11.64
CA PHE A 98 -5.81 0.57 -11.12
C PHE A 98 -7.11 -0.19 -11.39
N THR A 99 -8.27 0.41 -11.11
CA THR A 99 -9.58 -0.18 -11.37
C THR A 99 -9.79 -0.42 -12.85
N HIS A 100 -9.38 0.53 -13.71
CA HIS A 100 -9.49 0.37 -15.15
C HIS A 100 -8.61 -0.78 -15.67
N ALA A 101 -7.38 -0.88 -15.17
CA ALA A 101 -6.47 -1.96 -15.52
C ALA A 101 -7.02 -3.34 -15.11
N LEU A 102 -7.58 -3.48 -13.88
CA LEU A 102 -8.24 -4.73 -13.46
C LEU A 102 -9.37 -5.14 -14.41
N ARG A 103 -10.23 -4.19 -14.81
CA ARG A 103 -11.35 -4.47 -15.73
C ARG A 103 -10.86 -4.90 -17.11
N ARG A 104 -9.83 -4.26 -17.63
CA ARG A 104 -9.22 -4.62 -18.93
C ARG A 104 -8.64 -6.03 -18.95
N GLU A 105 -8.13 -6.50 -17.82
CA GLU A 105 -7.64 -7.87 -17.66
C GLU A 105 -8.76 -8.88 -17.31
N GLY A 106 -10.03 -8.46 -17.37
CA GLY A 106 -11.17 -9.34 -17.13
C GLY A 106 -11.38 -9.74 -15.67
N CYS A 107 -10.84 -8.98 -14.70
CA CYS A 107 -11.11 -9.21 -13.29
C CYS A 107 -12.61 -9.01 -13.00
N ALA A 108 -13.32 -10.11 -12.72
CA ALA A 108 -14.75 -10.12 -12.41
C ALA A 108 -15.05 -9.95 -10.91
N ALA A 109 -14.02 -10.04 -10.06
CA ALA A 109 -14.18 -9.95 -8.61
C ALA A 109 -14.65 -8.55 -8.16
N ASP A 110 -15.56 -8.48 -7.18
CA ASP A 110 -15.94 -7.23 -6.50
C ASP A 110 -14.83 -6.81 -5.53
N VAL A 111 -13.81 -6.17 -6.07
CA VAL A 111 -12.66 -5.64 -5.32
C VAL A 111 -12.89 -4.17 -5.02
N LEU A 112 -12.76 -3.79 -3.76
CA LEU A 112 -12.84 -2.40 -3.36
C LEU A 112 -11.47 -1.71 -3.49
N VAL A 113 -11.30 -0.94 -4.55
CA VAL A 113 -10.07 -0.17 -4.77
C VAL A 113 -10.19 1.21 -4.15
N GLY A 114 -9.12 1.66 -3.52
CA GLY A 114 -9.00 3.02 -3.02
C GLY A 114 -7.57 3.49 -2.94
N GLU A 115 -7.38 4.73 -2.53
CA GLU A 115 -6.07 5.34 -2.48
C GLU A 115 -5.88 6.24 -1.27
N ALA A 116 -4.66 6.30 -0.80
CA ALA A 116 -4.19 7.30 0.14
C ALA A 116 -3.59 8.51 -0.61
N GLN A 117 -3.85 9.71 -0.10
CA GLN A 117 -3.30 10.97 -0.62
C GLN A 117 -1.78 10.96 -0.68
N THR A 118 -1.15 10.37 0.33
CA THR A 118 0.30 10.32 0.47
C THR A 118 0.74 9.10 1.25
N PHE A 119 2.02 8.77 1.20
CA PHE A 119 2.58 7.73 2.04
C PHE A 119 2.57 8.16 3.51
N LEU A 120 2.27 7.22 4.41
CA LEU A 120 2.11 7.48 5.84
C LEU A 120 3.40 7.92 6.52
N TYR A 121 4.53 7.39 6.07
CA TYR A 121 5.83 7.54 6.73
C TYR A 121 6.77 8.50 6.00
N ALA A 122 7.61 9.19 6.79
CA ALA A 122 8.93 9.60 6.37
C ALA A 122 9.91 8.49 6.79
N SER A 123 10.37 7.66 5.85
CA SER A 123 11.18 6.48 6.17
C SER A 123 12.19 6.18 5.08
N ARG A 124 13.25 5.46 5.45
CA ARG A 124 14.30 5.01 4.53
C ARG A 124 14.70 3.56 4.85
N LYS A 125 14.97 2.76 3.82
CA LYS A 125 15.61 1.47 3.97
C LYS A 125 17.06 1.68 4.42
N THR A 126 17.48 1.01 5.49
CA THR A 126 18.82 1.13 6.09
C THR A 126 19.64 -0.15 5.96
N GLY A 127 19.01 -1.26 5.56
CA GLY A 127 19.67 -2.53 5.33
C GLY A 127 18.77 -3.51 4.56
N PRO A 128 19.25 -4.73 4.27
CA PRO A 128 18.48 -5.74 3.55
C PRO A 128 17.10 -6.02 4.19
N ALA A 129 17.05 -6.12 5.54
CA ALA A 129 15.85 -6.33 6.34
C ALA A 129 15.66 -5.23 7.41
N ALA A 130 16.09 -4.00 7.13
CA ALA A 130 16.02 -2.90 8.09
C ALA A 130 15.50 -1.62 7.47
N ALA A 131 14.73 -0.86 8.26
CA ALA A 131 14.19 0.42 7.85
C ALA A 131 14.09 1.39 9.02
N ARG A 132 14.50 2.65 8.81
CA ARG A 132 14.31 3.73 9.76
C ARG A 132 13.06 4.53 9.44
N ILE A 133 12.21 4.74 10.47
CA ILE A 133 11.04 5.62 10.41
C ILE A 133 11.40 6.92 11.11
N HIS A 134 11.57 7.99 10.32
CA HIS A 134 11.89 9.33 10.85
C HIS A 134 10.64 10.04 11.38
N GLY A 135 9.46 9.66 10.89
CA GLY A 135 8.20 10.24 11.32
C GLY A 135 6.99 9.55 10.73
N ILE A 136 5.87 9.68 11.44
CA ILE A 136 4.56 9.20 11.02
C ILE A 136 3.66 10.43 10.91
N LYS A 137 2.95 10.53 9.79
CA LYS A 137 1.99 11.64 9.60
C LYS A 137 0.82 11.50 10.56
N ARG A 138 0.37 12.64 11.08
CA ARG A 138 -0.77 12.68 12.03
C ARG A 138 -2.08 12.34 11.32
N GLN A 139 -2.22 12.72 10.06
CA GLN A 139 -3.39 12.45 9.23
C GLN A 139 -2.98 12.17 7.79
N VAL A 140 -3.66 11.22 7.18
CA VAL A 140 -3.57 10.90 5.75
C VAL A 140 -4.99 10.67 5.23
N LEU A 141 -5.40 11.43 4.24
CA LEU A 141 -6.70 11.25 3.61
C LEU A 141 -6.67 9.98 2.74
N ALA A 142 -7.76 9.22 2.79
CA ALA A 142 -7.96 8.09 1.89
C ALA A 142 -9.40 8.06 1.38
N ALA A 143 -9.57 7.62 0.15
CA ALA A 143 -10.88 7.48 -0.48
C ALA A 143 -10.97 6.19 -1.29
N ALA A 144 -12.17 5.61 -1.32
CA ALA A 144 -12.50 4.48 -2.18
C ALA A 144 -13.05 4.94 -3.54
N LEU A 145 -13.00 4.04 -4.49
CA LEU A 145 -13.73 4.12 -5.74
C LEU A 145 -14.71 2.92 -5.81
N PRO A 146 -16.03 3.16 -5.67
CA PRO A 146 -16.74 4.43 -5.52
C PRO A 146 -16.62 5.03 -4.11
N ALA A 147 -16.69 6.36 -4.00
CA ALA A 147 -16.46 7.11 -2.78
C ALA A 147 -17.41 6.77 -1.62
N ARG A 148 -18.64 6.32 -1.89
CA ARG A 148 -19.61 5.89 -0.88
C ARG A 148 -19.10 4.69 -0.05
N ARG A 149 -18.15 3.89 -0.56
CA ARG A 149 -17.53 2.75 0.13
C ARG A 149 -16.26 3.14 0.89
N THR A 150 -15.94 4.42 1.06
CA THR A 150 -14.70 4.87 1.75
C THR A 150 -14.63 4.36 3.19
N HIS A 151 -15.74 4.37 3.94
CA HIS A 151 -15.73 3.83 5.30
C HIS A 151 -15.43 2.33 5.33
N GLU A 152 -15.96 1.57 4.40
CA GLU A 152 -15.66 0.14 4.23
C GLU A 152 -14.16 -0.08 3.91
N LEU A 153 -13.60 0.71 3.00
CA LEU A 153 -12.16 0.66 2.70
C LEU A 153 -11.31 0.85 3.96
N LEU A 154 -11.69 1.84 4.78
CA LEU A 154 -10.95 2.20 5.99
C LEU A 154 -10.98 1.11 7.07
N THR A 155 -11.97 0.23 7.08
CA THR A 155 -11.98 -0.92 8.01
C THR A 155 -10.78 -1.84 7.81
N GLY A 156 -10.22 -1.89 6.59
CA GLY A 156 -9.04 -2.68 6.27
C GLY A 156 -7.71 -2.10 6.76
N ILE A 157 -7.67 -0.82 7.14
CA ILE A 157 -6.38 -0.15 7.46
C ILE A 157 -6.37 0.57 8.80
N LYS A 158 -7.49 1.13 9.25
CA LYS A 158 -7.56 1.89 10.51
C LYS A 158 -7.21 1.09 11.77
N PRO A 159 -7.47 -0.21 11.85
CA PRO A 159 -7.03 -0.99 13.01
C PRO A 159 -5.51 -0.93 13.23
N ALA A 160 -4.74 -0.88 12.14
CA ALA A 160 -3.28 -0.73 12.20
C ALA A 160 -2.83 0.73 12.22
N PHE A 161 -3.54 1.59 11.49
CA PHE A 161 -3.12 2.97 11.24
C PHE A 161 -4.31 3.93 11.39
N PRO A 162 -4.64 4.34 12.62
CA PRO A 162 -5.77 5.24 12.91
C PRO A 162 -5.66 6.62 12.26
N GLN A 163 -4.47 6.97 11.74
CA GLN A 163 -4.19 8.22 11.05
C GLN A 163 -4.95 8.38 9.72
N PHE A 164 -5.47 7.27 9.16
CA PHE A 164 -6.24 7.37 7.91
C PHE A 164 -7.63 7.93 8.15
N MET A 165 -7.91 9.04 7.47
CA MET A 165 -9.17 9.77 7.55
C MET A 165 -9.93 9.69 6.23
N PRO A 166 -11.28 9.60 6.25
CA PRO A 166 -12.06 9.54 5.03
C PRO A 166 -11.97 10.85 4.24
N ALA A 167 -11.67 10.75 2.96
CA ALA A 167 -11.87 11.83 2.01
C ALA A 167 -13.22 11.65 1.31
N ARG A 168 -13.79 12.77 0.85
CA ARG A 168 -15.10 12.78 0.22
C ARG A 168 -15.15 12.00 -1.11
N TRP A 169 -14.02 12.02 -1.86
CA TRP A 169 -13.85 11.36 -3.16
C TRP A 169 -12.36 11.21 -3.51
N VAL A 170 -12.06 10.33 -4.47
CA VAL A 170 -10.67 10.08 -4.93
C VAL A 170 -10.01 11.32 -5.55
N TRP A 171 -10.75 12.24 -6.14
CA TRP A 171 -10.18 13.49 -6.63
C TRP A 171 -9.54 14.34 -5.51
N LYS A 172 -10.07 14.27 -4.28
CA LYS A 172 -9.48 14.96 -3.14
C LYS A 172 -8.13 14.33 -2.77
N THR A 173 -8.01 13.02 -2.81
CA THR A 173 -6.75 12.32 -2.53
C THR A 173 -5.75 12.48 -3.68
N SER A 174 -6.20 12.45 -4.91
CA SER A 174 -5.37 12.53 -6.12
C SER A 174 -4.78 13.92 -6.36
N LEU A 175 -5.59 14.98 -6.21
CA LEU A 175 -5.22 16.34 -6.60
C LEU A 175 -4.69 17.20 -5.46
N ASP A 176 -5.04 16.88 -4.22
CA ASP A 176 -4.54 17.55 -3.03
C ASP A 176 -3.18 16.96 -2.60
N ASN A 177 -2.26 16.85 -3.56
CA ASN A 177 -0.93 16.30 -3.33
C ASN A 177 0.14 17.38 -3.55
N ILE A 178 0.37 18.14 -2.51
CA ILE A 178 1.38 19.20 -2.48
C ILE A 178 2.76 18.69 -2.92
N GLY A 179 3.11 17.44 -2.61
CA GLY A 179 4.35 16.82 -3.04
C GLY A 179 4.50 16.72 -4.56
N ALA A 180 3.41 16.54 -5.31
CA ALA A 180 3.45 16.51 -6.78
C ALA A 180 3.79 17.89 -7.38
N ILE A 181 3.51 18.96 -6.64
CA ILE A 181 3.77 20.35 -7.06
C ILE A 181 5.20 20.75 -6.68
N PHE A 182 5.61 20.45 -5.44
CA PHE A 182 6.89 20.97 -4.91
C PHE A 182 8.10 20.11 -5.26
N HIS A 183 7.97 18.77 -5.39
CA HIS A 183 9.11 17.92 -5.72
C HIS A 183 9.81 18.30 -7.05
N PRO A 184 9.11 18.60 -8.15
CA PRO A 184 9.78 19.02 -9.37
C PRO A 184 10.51 20.35 -9.23
N THR A 185 9.98 21.29 -8.45
CA THR A 185 10.57 22.64 -8.29
C THR A 185 11.80 22.69 -7.39
N VAL A 186 12.01 21.67 -6.55
CA VAL A 186 13.19 21.59 -5.67
C VAL A 186 14.35 20.85 -6.35
N VAL A 187 14.07 20.10 -7.42
CA VAL A 187 15.06 19.28 -8.14
C VAL A 187 15.58 20.00 -9.40
N LEU A 188 14.94 21.09 -9.82
CA LEU A 188 15.37 21.96 -10.91
C LEU A 188 16.22 23.12 -10.40
#